data_db9f14e4432a8c9b36f7e60e68610dbe
#
_entry.id   db9f14e4432a8c9b36f7e60e68610dbe
#
_cell.length_a   1.000
_cell.length_b   1.000
_cell.length_c   1.000
_cell.angle_alpha   90.00
_cell.angle_beta   90.00
_cell.angle_gamma   90.00
#
_symmetry.space_group_name_H-M   'P 1'
#
loop_
_entity.id
_entity.type
_entity.pdbx_description
1 polymer ?
#
loop_
_entity_poly.entity_id
_entity_poly.type
_entity_poly.pdbx_seq_one_letter_code
_entity_poly.pdbx_strand_id
1 'polypeptide(L)'
;LGDVYKRQVLIVAPLSGHHATLLRDTVRTLLQDHKVYITDWIDARNVPVSEGEFGLDDYVHYVQEFIRFIGAENLHVISVCQPTVPTLGAISLLASAGEATPASMIMMGGPIDARKSPTAVNNLAEQKSHDWFESHVIYKVPPTYPGAGRRVYPGFLQHTGFIAMNPQNHLQSHW
;
A
#
# COMPACT_ATOMS: atom_id res chain seq x y z
N LEU A 1 24.08 -17.48 13.51
CA LEU A 1 23.18 -18.62 13.77
C LEU A 1 21.77 -18.20 14.24
N GLY A 2 21.59 -16.95 14.73
CA GLY A 2 20.28 -16.50 15.26
C GLY A 2 19.22 -16.13 14.23
N ASP A 3 19.58 -15.82 12.99
CA ASP A 3 18.62 -15.33 11.99
C ASP A 3 17.82 -16.42 11.26
N VAL A 4 18.30 -17.65 11.27
CA VAL A 4 17.66 -18.75 10.53
C VAL A 4 16.37 -19.25 11.21
N TYR A 5 16.18 -18.95 12.49
CA TYR A 5 15.03 -19.40 13.28
C TYR A 5 13.99 -18.32 13.58
N LYS A 6 14.23 -17.08 13.19
CA LYS A 6 13.24 -16.02 13.38
C LYS A 6 12.10 -16.16 12.36
N ARG A 7 10.87 -16.11 12.85
CA ARG A 7 9.69 -16.02 11.97
C ARG A 7 9.81 -14.80 11.09
N GLN A 8 9.42 -14.92 9.83
CA GLN A 8 9.53 -13.85 8.85
C GLN A 8 8.21 -13.07 8.76
N VAL A 9 8.30 -11.76 8.69
CA VAL A 9 7.15 -10.87 8.51
C VAL A 9 7.40 -9.98 7.31
N LEU A 10 6.46 -9.99 6.37
CA LEU A 10 6.39 -9.02 5.28
C LEU A 10 5.35 -7.96 5.63
N ILE A 11 5.78 -6.71 5.69
CA ILE A 11 4.89 -5.57 5.84
C ILE A 11 4.69 -4.95 4.45
N VAL A 12 3.45 -4.97 3.97
CA VAL A 12 3.07 -4.29 2.73
C VAL A 12 2.62 -2.88 3.07
N ALA A 13 3.48 -1.91 2.76
CA ALA A 13 3.24 -0.50 3.05
C ALA A 13 2.32 0.13 2.01
N PRO A 14 1.55 1.18 2.38
CA PRO A 14 0.79 1.98 1.44
C PRO A 14 1.66 2.62 0.36
N LEU A 15 1.11 2.84 -0.82
CA LEU A 15 1.77 3.56 -1.92
C LEU A 15 1.96 5.05 -1.57
N SER A 16 1.07 5.60 -0.77
CA SER A 16 1.14 6.98 -0.28
C SER A 16 2.04 7.07 0.94
N GLY A 17 3.10 7.82 0.84
CA GLY A 17 4.06 8.03 1.91
C GLY A 17 5.41 7.39 1.59
N HIS A 18 6.43 8.26 1.51
CA HIS A 18 7.77 7.84 1.17
C HIS A 18 8.40 7.06 2.31
N HIS A 19 9.06 5.96 1.93
CA HIS A 19 9.84 5.12 2.85
C HIS A 19 9.05 4.56 4.04
N ALA A 20 7.74 4.40 3.89
CA ALA A 20 6.85 3.80 4.89
C ALA A 20 7.06 4.35 6.33
N THR A 21 7.34 5.64 6.47
CA THR A 21 7.69 6.31 7.74
C THR A 21 6.65 6.09 8.84
N LEU A 22 5.37 6.01 8.48
CA LEU A 22 4.28 5.77 9.43
C LEU A 22 4.33 4.37 10.06
N LEU A 23 5.05 3.42 9.47
CA LEU A 23 5.18 2.06 9.96
C LEU A 23 6.48 1.82 10.75
N ARG A 24 7.26 2.87 10.99
CA ARG A 24 8.56 2.78 11.67
C ARG A 24 8.48 2.07 13.03
N ASP A 25 7.52 2.42 13.85
CA ASP A 25 7.40 1.84 15.19
C ASP A 25 6.85 0.41 15.14
N THR A 26 6.00 0.09 14.18
CA THR A 26 5.57 -1.29 13.88
C THR A 26 6.79 -2.15 13.52
N VAL A 27 7.64 -1.65 12.61
CA VAL A 27 8.89 -2.35 12.23
C VAL A 27 9.79 -2.55 13.44
N ARG A 28 10.02 -1.51 14.24
CA ARG A 28 10.87 -1.59 15.44
C ARG A 28 10.38 -2.62 16.45
N THR A 29 9.08 -2.68 16.66
CA THR A 29 8.46 -3.67 17.57
C THR A 29 8.66 -5.09 17.05
N LEU A 30 8.40 -5.32 15.77
CA LEU A 30 8.52 -6.65 15.16
C LEU A 30 9.98 -7.13 15.07
N LEU A 31 10.94 -6.24 14.90
CA LEU A 31 12.36 -6.57 14.82
C LEU A 31 12.92 -7.22 16.09
N GLN A 32 12.24 -7.07 17.23
CA GLN A 32 12.66 -7.71 18.49
C GLN A 32 12.67 -9.24 18.37
N ASP A 33 11.65 -9.81 17.70
CA ASP A 33 11.42 -11.25 17.66
C ASP A 33 11.34 -11.84 16.24
N HIS A 34 11.30 -10.98 15.21
CA HIS A 34 11.06 -11.39 13.82
C HIS A 34 12.14 -10.85 12.88
N LYS A 35 12.30 -11.55 11.75
CA LYS A 35 12.96 -10.99 10.57
C LYS A 35 11.93 -10.24 9.75
N VAL A 36 12.12 -8.93 9.58
CA VAL A 36 11.13 -8.04 8.98
C VAL A 36 11.56 -7.62 7.60
N TYR A 37 10.65 -7.75 6.65
CA TYR A 37 10.72 -7.17 5.31
C TYR A 37 9.65 -6.11 5.20
N ILE A 38 9.91 -5.04 4.48
CA ILE A 38 8.93 -4.00 4.21
C ILE A 38 9.07 -3.54 2.76
N THR A 39 7.94 -3.30 2.11
CA THR A 39 7.94 -2.76 0.74
C THR A 39 8.39 -1.31 0.76
N ASP A 40 9.31 -0.96 -0.14
CA ASP A 40 9.80 0.41 -0.33
C ASP A 40 9.42 0.87 -1.75
N TRP A 41 8.29 1.57 -1.84
CA TRP A 41 7.74 2.00 -3.12
C TRP A 41 8.45 3.24 -3.64
N ILE A 42 8.90 3.17 -4.88
CA ILE A 42 9.49 4.31 -5.57
C ILE A 42 8.41 5.33 -5.91
N ASP A 43 8.68 6.61 -5.63
CA ASP A 43 7.79 7.70 -6.04
C ASP A 43 7.58 7.67 -7.56
N ALA A 44 6.33 7.62 -8.00
CA ALA A 44 5.97 7.51 -9.42
C ALA A 44 6.54 8.64 -10.29
N ARG A 45 6.82 9.83 -9.73
CA ARG A 45 7.48 10.93 -10.46
C ARG A 45 8.91 10.57 -10.90
N ASN A 46 9.55 9.60 -10.23
CA ASN A 46 10.91 9.17 -10.53
C ASN A 46 10.96 7.95 -11.47
N VAL A 47 9.79 7.39 -11.85
CA VAL A 47 9.70 6.22 -12.73
C VAL A 47 9.38 6.68 -14.16
N PRO A 48 10.29 6.50 -15.14
CA PRO A 48 10.05 6.87 -16.53
C PRO A 48 8.77 6.23 -17.09
N VAL A 49 8.10 6.92 -18.00
CA VAL A 49 6.89 6.38 -18.67
C VAL A 49 7.22 5.13 -19.49
N SER A 50 8.46 5.02 -19.98
CA SER A 50 8.95 3.84 -20.71
C SER A 50 8.94 2.55 -19.89
N GLU A 51 8.92 2.63 -18.56
CA GLU A 51 8.80 1.46 -17.67
C GLU A 51 7.37 0.89 -17.61
N GLY A 52 6.44 1.50 -18.32
CA GLY A 52 5.04 1.08 -18.39
C GLY A 52 4.15 1.72 -17.33
N GLU A 53 2.92 1.25 -17.31
CA GLU A 53 1.91 1.66 -16.34
C GLU A 53 2.01 0.80 -15.08
N PHE A 54 1.38 1.26 -14.00
CA PHE A 54 1.26 0.52 -12.77
C PHE A 54 -0.19 0.57 -12.30
N GLY A 55 -0.87 -0.56 -12.39
CA GLY A 55 -2.25 -0.73 -11.98
C GLY A 55 -2.43 -1.63 -10.77
N LEU A 56 -3.67 -1.97 -10.47
CA LEU A 56 -4.01 -2.87 -9.36
C LEU A 56 -3.45 -4.28 -9.60
N ASP A 57 -3.52 -4.76 -10.82
CA ASP A 57 -3.02 -6.10 -11.18
C ASP A 57 -1.50 -6.19 -10.99
N ASP A 58 -0.77 -5.13 -11.34
CA ASP A 58 0.67 -5.05 -11.10
C ASP A 58 0.97 -5.06 -9.60
N TYR A 59 0.18 -4.32 -8.80
CA TYR A 59 0.34 -4.32 -7.35
C TYR A 59 0.12 -5.72 -6.76
N VAL A 60 -0.94 -6.39 -7.16
CA VAL A 60 -1.22 -7.78 -6.77
C VAL A 60 -0.04 -8.69 -7.14
N HIS A 61 0.46 -8.57 -8.36
CA HIS A 61 1.60 -9.35 -8.86
C HIS A 61 2.87 -9.09 -8.04
N TYR A 62 3.21 -7.84 -7.74
CA TYR A 62 4.36 -7.52 -6.90
C TYR A 62 4.26 -8.17 -5.51
N VAL A 63 3.09 -8.15 -4.88
CA VAL A 63 2.90 -8.80 -3.58
C VAL A 63 3.10 -10.32 -3.68
N GLN A 64 2.59 -10.96 -4.75
CA GLN A 64 2.84 -12.38 -5.00
C GLN A 64 4.34 -12.67 -5.15
N GLU A 65 5.05 -11.85 -5.93
CA GLU A 65 6.50 -12.02 -6.14
C GLU A 65 7.30 -11.84 -4.85
N PHE A 66 6.93 -10.90 -4.00
CA PHE A 66 7.57 -10.75 -2.69
C PHE A 66 7.35 -11.95 -1.80
N ILE A 67 6.13 -12.50 -1.78
CA ILE A 67 5.81 -13.72 -1.02
C ILE A 67 6.62 -14.91 -1.54
N ARG A 68 6.71 -15.10 -2.86
CA ARG A 68 7.51 -16.17 -3.48
C ARG A 68 9.00 -16.01 -3.18
N PHE A 69 9.51 -14.78 -3.28
CA PHE A 69 10.93 -14.47 -3.05
C PHE A 69 11.36 -14.73 -1.60
N ILE A 70 10.51 -14.39 -0.63
CA ILE A 70 10.80 -14.59 0.80
C ILE A 70 10.60 -16.05 1.20
N GLY A 71 9.66 -16.73 0.58
CA GLY A 71 9.21 -18.08 0.91
C GLY A 71 7.98 -18.08 1.83
N ALA A 72 6.86 -18.55 1.29
CA ALA A 72 5.55 -18.41 1.90
C ALA A 72 5.36 -19.17 3.23
N GLU A 73 5.92 -20.37 3.34
CA GLU A 73 5.57 -21.34 4.41
C GLU A 73 5.81 -20.84 5.84
N ASN A 74 6.83 -19.99 6.05
CA ASN A 74 7.18 -19.42 7.36
C ASN A 74 6.99 -17.90 7.40
N LEU A 75 6.20 -17.37 6.47
CA LEU A 75 5.97 -15.95 6.31
C LEU A 75 4.63 -15.55 6.93
N HIS A 76 4.65 -14.47 7.70
CA HIS A 76 3.46 -13.73 8.11
C HIS A 76 3.38 -12.45 7.31
N VAL A 77 2.20 -12.09 6.80
CA VAL A 77 2.01 -10.86 6.03
C VAL A 77 1.15 -9.88 6.83
N ILE A 78 1.62 -8.64 6.91
CA ILE A 78 0.88 -7.52 7.53
C ILE A 78 0.66 -6.47 6.45
N SER A 79 -0.59 -6.05 6.26
CA SER A 79 -0.94 -4.95 5.39
C SER A 79 -1.78 -3.92 6.14
N VAL A 80 -1.44 -2.64 5.98
CA VAL A 80 -2.05 -1.54 6.72
C VAL A 80 -2.70 -0.57 5.76
N CYS A 81 -4.02 -0.36 5.89
CA CYS A 81 -4.81 0.56 5.08
C CYS A 81 -4.93 0.10 3.61
N GLN A 82 -4.53 0.93 2.64
CA GLN A 82 -4.66 0.69 1.19
C GLN A 82 -4.17 -0.70 0.73
N PRO A 83 -2.99 -1.20 1.11
CA PRO A 83 -2.46 -2.47 0.60
C PRO A 83 -3.22 -3.72 1.03
N THR A 84 -4.21 -3.61 1.92
CA THR A 84 -5.03 -4.75 2.31
C THR A 84 -5.76 -5.37 1.12
N VAL A 85 -6.23 -4.57 0.18
CA VAL A 85 -6.94 -5.02 -1.01
C VAL A 85 -6.03 -5.83 -1.94
N PRO A 86 -4.90 -5.30 -2.45
CA PRO A 86 -4.01 -6.09 -3.29
C PRO A 86 -3.37 -7.28 -2.56
N THR A 87 -3.13 -7.18 -1.25
CA THR A 87 -2.62 -8.31 -0.46
C THR A 87 -3.62 -9.45 -0.37
N LEU A 88 -4.89 -9.14 -0.12
CA LEU A 88 -5.96 -10.14 -0.14
C LEU A 88 -6.08 -10.79 -1.52
N GLY A 89 -6.07 -9.99 -2.58
CA GLY A 89 -6.08 -10.48 -3.96
C GLY A 89 -4.89 -11.40 -4.27
N ALA A 90 -3.69 -10.97 -3.90
CA ALA A 90 -2.46 -11.73 -4.13
C ALA A 90 -2.49 -13.11 -3.46
N ILE A 91 -2.84 -13.16 -2.18
CA ILE A 91 -2.87 -14.41 -1.42
C ILE A 91 -4.01 -15.31 -1.90
N SER A 92 -5.18 -14.74 -2.24
CA SER A 92 -6.30 -15.50 -2.80
C SER A 92 -5.94 -16.15 -4.13
N LEU A 93 -5.22 -15.44 -5.00
CA LEU A 93 -4.77 -15.97 -6.29
C LEU A 93 -3.71 -17.05 -6.12
N LEU A 94 -2.75 -16.89 -5.19
CA LEU A 94 -1.80 -17.96 -4.84
C LEU A 94 -2.53 -19.22 -4.40
N ALA A 95 -3.50 -19.08 -3.50
CA ALA A 95 -4.31 -20.21 -3.02
C ALA A 95 -5.11 -20.87 -4.16
N SER A 96 -5.73 -20.08 -5.04
CA SER A 96 -6.47 -20.59 -6.21
C SER A 96 -5.58 -21.34 -7.19
N ALA A 97 -4.33 -20.93 -7.32
CA ALA A 97 -3.33 -21.60 -8.17
C ALA A 97 -2.72 -22.83 -7.52
N GLY A 98 -3.06 -23.16 -6.27
CA GLY A 98 -2.46 -24.26 -5.51
C GLY A 98 -1.02 -23.98 -5.09
N GLU A 99 -0.58 -22.72 -5.10
CA GLU A 99 0.73 -22.31 -4.62
C GLU A 99 0.75 -22.18 -3.09
N ALA A 100 1.95 -22.21 -2.52
CA ALA A 100 2.13 -21.99 -1.09
C ALA A 100 1.68 -20.59 -0.69
N THR A 101 0.93 -20.51 0.41
CA THR A 101 0.43 -19.25 0.97
C THR A 101 1.11 -18.92 2.29
N PRO A 102 1.17 -17.65 2.69
CA PRO A 102 1.68 -17.26 4.00
C PRO A 102 0.97 -17.95 5.15
N ALA A 103 1.71 -18.19 6.24
CA ALA A 103 1.17 -18.82 7.45
C ALA A 103 0.06 -17.99 8.12
N SER A 104 0.09 -16.66 7.94
CA SER A 104 -0.99 -15.77 8.34
C SER A 104 -1.00 -14.48 7.53
N MET A 105 -2.16 -13.86 7.48
CA MET A 105 -2.39 -12.55 6.88
C MET A 105 -3.13 -11.66 7.87
N ILE A 106 -2.53 -10.53 8.21
CA ILE A 106 -3.11 -9.50 9.09
C ILE A 106 -3.45 -8.29 8.23
N MET A 107 -4.71 -7.91 8.21
CA MET A 107 -5.22 -6.76 7.46
C MET A 107 -5.75 -5.71 8.44
N MET A 108 -5.17 -4.52 8.43
CA MET A 108 -5.45 -3.46 9.39
C MET A 108 -6.08 -2.25 8.69
N GLY A 109 -7.37 -2.01 9.00
CA GLY A 109 -8.07 -0.79 8.61
C GLY A 109 -8.18 -0.54 7.10
N GLY A 110 -8.28 -1.60 6.30
CA GLY A 110 -8.33 -1.49 4.85
C GLY A 110 -9.74 -1.52 4.25
N PRO A 111 -9.93 -0.92 3.07
CA PRO A 111 -11.24 -0.82 2.43
C PRO A 111 -11.60 -2.10 1.64
N ILE A 112 -11.71 -3.23 2.32
CA ILE A 112 -12.02 -4.53 1.68
C ILE A 112 -13.43 -4.54 1.09
N ASP A 113 -14.40 -4.03 1.84
CA ASP A 113 -15.75 -3.80 1.34
C ASP A 113 -16.19 -2.37 1.71
N ALA A 114 -16.04 -1.45 0.77
CA ALA A 114 -16.36 -0.04 0.96
C ALA A 114 -17.86 0.24 1.25
N ARG A 115 -18.74 -0.73 1.02
CA ARG A 115 -20.16 -0.67 1.39
C ARG A 115 -20.38 -0.84 2.89
N LYS A 116 -19.41 -1.42 3.59
CA LYS A 116 -19.44 -1.64 5.03
C LYS A 116 -18.67 -0.53 5.73
N SER A 117 -19.35 0.26 6.56
CA SER A 117 -18.78 1.41 7.26
C SER A 117 -18.03 2.38 6.34
N PRO A 118 -18.69 2.94 5.31
CA PRO A 118 -18.05 3.80 4.32
C PRO A 118 -17.46 5.06 4.98
N THR A 119 -16.25 5.42 4.57
CA THR A 119 -15.61 6.68 4.96
C THR A 119 -16.10 7.83 4.06
N ALA A 120 -15.78 9.08 4.42
CA ALA A 120 -16.06 10.23 3.56
C ALA A 120 -15.42 10.10 2.16
N VAL A 121 -14.25 9.46 2.07
CA VAL A 121 -13.57 9.18 0.78
C VAL A 121 -14.35 8.14 -0.04
N ASN A 122 -14.87 7.10 0.59
CA ASN A 122 -15.71 6.12 -0.11
C ASN A 122 -16.98 6.78 -0.67
N ASN A 123 -17.65 7.58 0.14
CA ASN A 123 -18.85 8.33 -0.28
C ASN A 123 -18.54 9.30 -1.44
N LEU A 124 -17.40 9.98 -1.40
CA LEU A 124 -16.97 10.84 -2.51
C LEU A 124 -16.74 10.03 -3.79
N ALA A 125 -16.15 8.84 -3.70
CA ALA A 125 -15.92 7.98 -4.85
C ALA A 125 -17.22 7.48 -5.48
N GLU A 126 -18.29 7.30 -4.70
CA GLU A 126 -19.61 6.94 -5.21
C GLU A 126 -20.35 8.14 -5.82
N GLN A 127 -20.14 9.35 -5.29
CA GLN A 127 -20.86 10.55 -5.71
C GLN A 127 -20.27 11.23 -6.94
N LYS A 128 -18.99 11.03 -7.23
CA LYS A 128 -18.29 11.68 -8.34
C LYS A 128 -17.99 10.70 -9.45
N SER A 129 -18.08 11.20 -10.71
CA SER A 129 -17.71 10.43 -11.89
C SER A 129 -16.19 10.25 -12.01
N HIS A 130 -15.77 9.27 -12.80
CA HIS A 130 -14.38 9.08 -13.17
C HIS A 130 -13.78 10.37 -13.79
N ASP A 131 -14.49 11.04 -14.69
CA ASP A 131 -14.04 12.28 -15.33
C ASP A 131 -13.81 13.42 -14.34
N TRP A 132 -14.59 13.43 -13.26
CA TRP A 132 -14.38 14.39 -12.18
C TRP A 132 -13.03 14.14 -11.50
N PHE A 133 -12.71 12.87 -11.17
CA PHE A 133 -11.41 12.54 -10.57
C PHE A 133 -10.26 12.87 -11.53
N GLU A 134 -10.40 12.55 -12.80
CA GLU A 134 -9.43 12.87 -13.84
C GLU A 134 -9.10 14.37 -13.90
N SER A 135 -10.10 15.20 -13.75
CA SER A 135 -9.92 16.66 -13.88
C SER A 135 -9.53 17.37 -12.58
N HIS A 136 -9.75 16.76 -11.41
CA HIS A 136 -9.57 17.42 -10.12
C HIS A 136 -8.45 16.86 -9.25
N VAL A 137 -8.13 15.57 -9.39
CA VAL A 137 -7.16 14.90 -8.50
C VAL A 137 -6.02 14.22 -9.24
N ILE A 138 -6.13 13.99 -10.55
CA ILE A 138 -5.07 13.40 -11.35
C ILE A 138 -4.27 14.50 -12.04
N TYR A 139 -2.96 14.45 -11.86
CA TYR A 139 -2.02 15.41 -12.44
C TYR A 139 -0.95 14.70 -13.25
N LYS A 140 -0.41 15.41 -14.23
CA LYS A 140 0.75 14.92 -14.97
C LYS A 140 2.04 15.34 -14.26
N VAL A 141 2.96 14.42 -14.15
CA VAL A 141 4.29 14.68 -13.60
C VAL A 141 4.99 15.72 -14.49
N PRO A 142 5.56 16.79 -13.90
CA PRO A 142 6.25 17.85 -14.64
C PRO A 142 7.49 17.35 -15.40
N PRO A 143 7.91 18.07 -16.47
CA PRO A 143 9.05 17.67 -17.30
C PRO A 143 10.41 17.59 -16.58
N THR A 144 10.51 18.17 -15.39
CA THR A 144 11.73 18.18 -14.56
C THR A 144 12.04 16.85 -13.87
N TYR A 145 11.10 15.89 -13.89
CA TYR A 145 11.25 14.59 -13.26
C TYR A 145 11.38 13.47 -14.30
N PRO A 146 12.06 12.36 -13.98
CA PRO A 146 12.18 11.21 -14.88
C PRO A 146 10.84 10.66 -15.36
N GLY A 147 9.80 10.68 -14.52
CA GLY A 147 8.44 10.25 -14.83
C GLY A 147 7.57 11.28 -15.56
N ALA A 148 8.18 12.27 -16.21
CA ALA A 148 7.47 13.33 -16.92
C ALA A 148 6.31 12.80 -17.79
N GLY A 149 5.14 13.41 -17.63
CA GLY A 149 3.92 13.02 -18.35
C GLY A 149 3.12 11.86 -17.72
N ARG A 150 3.68 11.13 -16.74
CA ARG A 150 2.96 10.10 -16.00
C ARG A 150 1.79 10.72 -15.24
N ARG A 151 0.65 10.08 -15.31
CA ARG A 151 -0.55 10.49 -14.57
C ARG A 151 -0.50 9.95 -13.15
N VAL A 152 -0.64 10.82 -12.17
CA VAL A 152 -0.49 10.48 -10.76
C VAL A 152 -1.56 11.15 -9.91
N TYR A 153 -1.91 10.52 -8.81
CA TYR A 153 -2.61 11.16 -7.71
C TYR A 153 -1.57 11.68 -6.71
N PRO A 154 -1.28 13.00 -6.66
CA PRO A 154 -0.20 13.54 -5.85
C PRO A 154 -0.38 13.28 -4.37
N GLY A 155 0.72 12.93 -3.69
CA GLY A 155 0.70 12.60 -2.25
C GLY A 155 0.20 13.73 -1.36
N PHE A 156 0.43 15.00 -1.72
CA PHE A 156 -0.08 16.13 -0.95
C PHE A 156 -1.62 16.24 -0.98
N LEU A 157 -2.26 15.87 -2.10
CA LEU A 157 -3.72 15.82 -2.18
C LEU A 157 -4.29 14.65 -1.36
N GLN A 158 -3.61 13.50 -1.38
CA GLN A 158 -3.97 12.36 -0.54
C GLN A 158 -3.89 12.75 0.94
N HIS A 159 -2.82 13.39 1.34
CA HIS A 159 -2.62 13.86 2.72
C HIS A 159 -3.72 14.86 3.14
N THR A 160 -4.05 15.82 2.28
CA THR A 160 -5.16 16.75 2.51
C THR A 160 -6.49 16.03 2.67
N GLY A 161 -6.74 14.99 1.88
CA GLY A 161 -7.92 14.14 2.00
C GLY A 161 -8.01 13.44 3.37
N PHE A 162 -6.91 12.89 3.86
CA PHE A 162 -6.85 12.26 5.20
C PHE A 162 -7.09 13.26 6.33
N ILE A 163 -6.52 14.45 6.27
CA ILE A 163 -6.76 15.51 7.27
C ILE A 163 -8.24 15.92 7.26
N ALA A 164 -8.84 16.07 6.09
CA ALA A 164 -10.25 16.44 5.95
C ALA A 164 -11.23 15.37 6.49
N MET A 165 -10.82 14.10 6.55
CA MET A 165 -11.65 13.04 7.13
C MET A 165 -11.75 13.12 8.65
N ASN A 166 -10.75 13.66 9.33
CA ASN A 166 -10.75 13.77 10.80
C ASN A 166 -9.93 14.97 11.30
N PRO A 167 -10.40 16.21 11.04
CA PRO A 167 -9.64 17.42 11.31
C PRO A 167 -9.33 17.62 12.79
N GLN A 168 -10.21 17.18 13.70
CA GLN A 168 -10.02 17.40 15.14
C GLN A 168 -8.88 16.56 15.71
N ASN A 169 -8.73 15.31 15.29
CA ASN A 169 -7.64 14.45 15.77
C ASN A 169 -6.28 14.86 15.21
N HIS A 170 -6.25 15.37 13.99
CA HIS A 170 -5.01 15.88 13.39
C HIS A 170 -4.50 17.16 14.04
N LEU A 171 -5.39 18.04 14.49
CA LEU A 171 -5.01 19.25 15.23
C LEU A 171 -4.42 18.92 16.62
N GLN A 172 -4.86 17.83 17.25
CA GLN A 172 -4.34 17.41 18.57
C GLN A 172 -3.02 16.66 18.50
N SER A 173 -2.66 16.05 17.37
CA SER A 173 -1.43 15.26 17.22
C SER A 173 -0.20 16.08 16.81
N HIS A 174 -0.35 17.39 16.59
CA HIS A 174 0.74 18.31 16.25
C HIS A 174 1.21 19.19 17.42
N TRP A 175 0.78 18.87 18.63
CA TRP A 175 1.28 19.52 19.88
C TRP A 175 2.00 18.54 20.80
#